data_e2734e1f6bd461a0c9100f864cd406ed
#
_entry.id   e2734e1f6bd461a0c9100f864cd406ed
#
_cell.length_a   1.000
_cell.length_b   1.000
_cell.length_c   1.000
_cell.angle_alpha   90.00
_cell.angle_beta   90.00
_cell.angle_gamma   90.00
#
_symmetry.space_group_name_H-M   'P 1'
#
loop_
_entity.id
_entity.type
_entity.pdbx_description
1 polymer ?
#
loop_
_entity_poly.entity_id
_entity_poly.type
_entity_poly.pdbx_seq_one_letter_code
_entity_poly.pdbx_strand_id
1 'polypeptide(L)'
;MPEVVSNTSPLLYLHQLGSIDLLPALYSYVLVPASVVEELAAGRAAGHDVPNVASFPWARVVSSPTLALLALATDLGKGEAEAIAVAHERNALLILADGLARRHAELVGVTLTGTLGVLVKAKAAGHIQKVAPLVSRLTELGFRLSEHTRDAVLKLANEA
;
A
#
# COMPACT_ATOMS: atom_id res chain seq x y z
N MET A 1 -16.97 -8.58 -1.22
CA MET A 1 -15.55 -8.28 -1.04
C MET A 1 -15.36 -7.05 -0.17
N PRO A 2 -14.49 -7.06 0.82
CA PRO A 2 -14.19 -5.85 1.58
C PRO A 2 -13.54 -4.81 0.68
N GLU A 3 -13.75 -3.55 0.99
CA GLU A 3 -13.05 -2.47 0.33
C GLU A 3 -11.55 -2.52 0.67
N VAL A 4 -10.74 -1.89 -0.14
CA VAL A 4 -9.28 -1.84 0.03
C VAL A 4 -8.83 -0.38 0.09
N VAL A 5 -8.01 -0.06 1.08
CA VAL A 5 -7.42 1.26 1.27
C VAL A 5 -5.91 1.13 1.10
N SER A 6 -5.26 2.05 0.38
CA SER A 6 -3.81 2.06 0.25
C SER A 6 -3.19 3.31 0.85
N ASN A 7 -2.11 3.12 1.59
CA ASN A 7 -1.21 4.18 2.02
C ASN A 7 -0.30 4.63 0.87
N THR A 8 0.52 5.65 1.11
CA THR A 8 1.40 6.29 0.13
C THR A 8 2.45 5.32 -0.43
N SER A 9 3.20 4.63 0.44
CA SER A 9 4.34 3.82 0.02
C SER A 9 4.00 2.68 -0.94
N PRO A 10 2.94 1.90 -0.71
CA PRO A 10 2.57 0.85 -1.67
C PRO A 10 2.24 1.40 -3.05
N LEU A 11 1.54 2.53 -3.13
CA LEU A 11 1.24 3.18 -4.41
C LEU A 11 2.51 3.62 -5.13
N LEU A 12 3.43 4.22 -4.37
CA LEU A 12 4.71 4.69 -4.90
C LEU A 12 5.53 3.54 -5.47
N TYR A 13 5.75 2.48 -4.69
CA TYR A 13 6.58 1.36 -5.11
C TYR A 13 5.95 0.58 -6.27
N LEU A 14 4.66 0.32 -6.25
CA LEU A 14 3.98 -0.36 -7.36
C LEU A 14 4.05 0.48 -8.64
N HIS A 15 3.93 1.80 -8.52
CA HIS A 15 4.10 2.71 -9.66
C HIS A 15 5.52 2.62 -10.23
N GLN A 16 6.54 2.70 -9.40
CA GLN A 16 7.93 2.66 -9.83
C GLN A 16 8.34 1.29 -10.40
N LEU A 17 7.67 0.22 -9.96
CA LEU A 17 7.80 -1.11 -10.56
C LEU A 17 7.14 -1.21 -11.94
N GLY A 18 6.29 -0.26 -12.30
CA GLY A 18 5.44 -0.39 -13.48
C GLY A 18 4.30 -1.39 -13.29
N SER A 19 3.91 -1.66 -12.04
CA SER A 19 2.97 -2.72 -11.68
C SER A 19 1.73 -2.20 -10.93
N ILE A 20 1.46 -0.91 -10.98
CA ILE A 20 0.34 -0.32 -10.25
C ILE A 20 -1.02 -0.86 -10.73
N ASP A 21 -1.10 -1.33 -11.97
CA ASP A 21 -2.31 -1.91 -12.54
C ASP A 21 -2.71 -3.24 -11.89
N LEU A 22 -1.83 -3.84 -11.09
CA LEU A 22 -2.18 -5.00 -10.28
C LEU A 22 -3.27 -4.67 -9.27
N LEU A 23 -3.35 -3.44 -8.80
CA LEU A 23 -4.36 -3.02 -7.83
C LEU A 23 -5.79 -3.16 -8.37
N PRO A 24 -6.15 -2.57 -9.52
CA PRO A 24 -7.49 -2.77 -10.06
C PRO A 24 -7.73 -4.21 -10.55
N ALA A 25 -6.68 -4.91 -10.96
CA ALA A 25 -6.79 -6.31 -11.36
C ALA A 25 -7.19 -7.21 -10.19
N LEU A 26 -6.67 -6.95 -8.99
CA LEU A 26 -6.95 -7.73 -7.79
C LEU A 26 -8.21 -7.27 -7.04
N TYR A 27 -8.46 -5.95 -6.98
CA TYR A 27 -9.42 -5.36 -6.05
C TYR A 27 -10.54 -4.57 -6.71
N SER A 28 -10.55 -4.42 -8.02
CA SER A 28 -11.47 -3.62 -8.82
C SER A 28 -11.28 -2.11 -8.62
N TYR A 29 -11.37 -1.62 -7.40
CA TYR A 29 -11.08 -0.23 -7.05
C TYR A 29 -10.36 -0.17 -5.70
N VAL A 30 -9.66 0.95 -5.48
CA VAL A 30 -8.88 1.18 -4.26
C VAL A 30 -9.25 2.55 -3.71
N LEU A 31 -9.49 2.61 -2.41
CA LEU A 31 -9.70 3.87 -1.69
C LEU A 31 -8.34 4.49 -1.37
N VAL A 32 -8.18 5.76 -1.67
CA VAL A 32 -6.97 6.51 -1.40
C VAL A 32 -7.31 7.69 -0.50
N PRO A 33 -6.78 7.74 0.72
CA PRO A 33 -7.04 8.86 1.62
C PRO A 33 -6.60 10.20 1.02
N ALA A 34 -7.34 11.26 1.29
CA ALA A 34 -7.01 12.60 0.79
C ALA A 34 -5.60 13.03 1.21
N SER A 35 -5.16 12.69 2.42
CA SER A 35 -3.80 12.99 2.91
C SER A 35 -2.73 12.26 2.09
N VAL A 36 -3.01 11.05 1.61
CA VAL A 36 -2.10 10.29 0.74
C VAL A 36 -1.97 10.99 -0.62
N VAL A 37 -3.09 11.47 -1.17
CA VAL A 37 -3.08 12.24 -2.42
C VAL A 37 -2.22 13.49 -2.29
N GLU A 38 -2.36 14.21 -1.16
CA GLU A 38 -1.54 15.39 -0.86
C GLU A 38 -0.05 15.06 -0.78
N GLU A 39 0.32 13.96 -0.12
CA GLU A 39 1.71 13.52 -0.01
C GLU A 39 2.30 13.18 -1.38
N LEU A 40 1.55 12.49 -2.22
CA LEU A 40 1.98 12.17 -3.58
C LEU A 40 2.15 13.43 -4.43
N ALA A 41 1.23 14.39 -4.32
CA ALA A 41 1.33 15.66 -5.02
C ALA A 41 2.56 16.44 -4.59
N ALA A 42 2.87 16.47 -3.28
CA ALA A 42 4.06 17.11 -2.75
C ALA A 42 5.34 16.43 -3.28
N GLY A 43 5.35 15.11 -3.38
CA GLY A 43 6.46 14.35 -3.96
C GLY A 43 6.69 14.70 -5.43
N ARG A 44 5.62 14.86 -6.20
CA ARG A 44 5.70 15.26 -7.62
C ARG A 44 6.26 16.68 -7.75
N ALA A 45 5.79 17.60 -6.92
CA ALA A 45 6.29 18.98 -6.90
C ALA A 45 7.78 19.03 -6.56
N ALA A 46 8.28 18.09 -5.76
CA ALA A 46 9.70 17.95 -5.42
C ALA A 46 10.53 17.22 -6.49
N GLY A 47 9.92 16.80 -7.60
CA GLY A 47 10.59 16.14 -8.71
C GLY A 47 10.67 14.61 -8.61
N HIS A 48 9.97 13.99 -7.67
CA HIS A 48 9.95 12.53 -7.55
C HIS A 48 9.00 11.87 -8.54
N ASP A 49 9.36 10.66 -8.96
CA ASP A 49 8.51 9.83 -9.82
C ASP A 49 7.42 9.17 -8.98
N VAL A 50 6.25 9.80 -8.96
CA VAL A 50 5.11 9.35 -8.17
C VAL A 50 3.86 9.22 -9.04
N PRO A 51 2.92 8.33 -8.66
CA PRO A 51 1.69 8.17 -9.43
C PRO A 51 0.78 9.39 -9.29
N ASN A 52 0.07 9.70 -10.37
CA ASN A 52 -0.99 10.71 -10.35
C ASN A 52 -2.33 10.01 -10.12
N VAL A 53 -2.77 9.98 -8.87
CA VAL A 53 -3.99 9.27 -8.46
C VAL A 53 -5.22 9.76 -9.24
N ALA A 54 -5.29 11.06 -9.55
CA ALA A 54 -6.40 11.62 -10.31
C ALA A 54 -6.55 11.03 -11.71
N SER A 55 -5.48 10.44 -12.27
CA SER A 55 -5.53 9.83 -13.60
C SER A 55 -6.06 8.40 -13.58
N PHE A 56 -6.28 7.80 -12.40
CA PHE A 56 -6.72 6.41 -12.28
C PHE A 56 -8.22 6.32 -12.03
N PRO A 57 -9.01 5.76 -12.97
CA PRO A 57 -10.46 5.63 -12.79
C PRO A 57 -10.84 4.68 -11.64
N TRP A 58 -9.93 3.77 -11.27
CA TRP A 58 -10.13 2.81 -10.19
C TRP A 58 -9.76 3.35 -8.80
N ALA A 59 -9.14 4.52 -8.71
CA ALA A 59 -8.77 5.13 -7.43
C ALA A 59 -9.87 6.08 -6.98
N ARG A 60 -10.36 5.89 -5.76
CA ARG A 60 -11.39 6.74 -5.16
C ARG A 60 -10.84 7.46 -3.96
N VAL A 61 -10.86 8.78 -3.99
CA VAL A 61 -10.35 9.62 -2.89
C VAL A 61 -11.39 9.68 -1.78
N VAL A 62 -10.95 9.43 -0.55
CA VAL A 62 -11.81 9.42 0.64
C VAL A 62 -11.15 10.18 1.78
N SER A 63 -11.96 10.62 2.74
CA SER A 63 -11.47 11.27 3.96
C SER A 63 -12.12 10.62 5.19
N SER A 64 -11.46 10.74 6.35
CA SER A 64 -12.00 10.25 7.61
C SER A 64 -12.23 11.40 8.59
N PRO A 65 -13.40 11.47 9.23
CA PRO A 65 -13.64 12.47 10.27
C PRO A 65 -12.90 12.19 11.58
N THR A 66 -12.38 10.96 11.76
CA THR A 66 -11.64 10.59 12.98
C THR A 66 -10.16 10.87 12.88
N LEU A 67 -9.66 11.34 11.73
CA LEU A 67 -8.25 11.60 11.48
C LEU A 67 -7.58 12.43 12.57
N ALA A 68 -8.25 13.50 13.04
CA ALA A 68 -7.70 14.41 14.05
C ALA A 68 -7.41 13.68 15.37
N LEU A 69 -8.28 12.77 15.78
CA LEU A 69 -8.11 11.98 17.00
C LEU A 69 -6.94 11.03 16.89
N LEU A 70 -6.81 10.35 15.76
CA LEU A 70 -5.70 9.43 15.49
C LEU A 70 -4.36 10.18 15.42
N ALA A 71 -4.32 11.32 14.74
CA ALA A 71 -3.11 12.12 14.61
C ALA A 71 -2.62 12.66 15.96
N LEU A 72 -3.54 12.99 16.87
CA LEU A 72 -3.22 13.45 18.23
C LEU A 72 -2.73 12.32 19.13
N ALA A 73 -3.15 11.11 18.87
CA ALA A 73 -2.85 9.95 19.73
C ALA A 73 -1.58 9.20 19.32
N THR A 74 -0.99 9.49 18.15
CA THR A 74 0.10 8.70 17.59
C THR A 74 1.17 9.57 16.96
N ASP A 75 2.38 8.97 16.79
CA ASP A 75 3.49 9.59 16.07
C ASP A 75 3.46 9.27 14.57
N LEU A 76 2.31 8.89 14.05
CA LEU A 76 2.15 8.53 12.65
C LEU A 76 2.10 9.75 11.74
N GLY A 77 2.53 9.58 10.50
CA GLY A 77 2.29 10.56 9.45
C GLY A 77 0.80 10.71 9.18
N LYS A 78 0.42 11.86 8.64
CA LYS A 78 -0.99 12.20 8.37
C LYS A 78 -1.66 11.19 7.43
N GLY A 79 -0.95 10.79 6.36
CA GLY A 79 -1.47 9.82 5.40
C GLY A 79 -1.68 8.44 6.02
N GLU A 80 -0.72 7.99 6.84
CA GLU A 80 -0.81 6.72 7.54
C GLU A 80 -1.99 6.70 8.52
N ALA A 81 -2.13 7.76 9.31
CA ALA A 81 -3.21 7.87 10.28
C ALA A 81 -4.58 7.88 9.60
N GLU A 82 -4.74 8.62 8.51
CA GLU A 82 -5.98 8.64 7.75
C GLU A 82 -6.29 7.30 7.10
N ALA A 83 -5.27 6.62 6.56
CA ALA A 83 -5.44 5.29 5.96
C ALA A 83 -5.96 4.27 6.99
N ILE A 84 -5.39 4.29 8.19
CA ILE A 84 -5.85 3.43 9.29
C ILE A 84 -7.29 3.77 9.68
N ALA A 85 -7.60 5.05 9.83
CA ALA A 85 -8.94 5.50 10.19
C ALA A 85 -9.99 5.09 9.17
N VAL A 86 -9.73 5.30 7.90
CA VAL A 86 -10.63 4.91 6.81
C VAL A 86 -10.84 3.39 6.80
N ALA A 87 -9.77 2.62 6.91
CA ALA A 87 -9.85 1.16 6.92
C ALA A 87 -10.66 0.66 8.11
N HIS A 88 -10.46 1.25 9.29
CA HIS A 88 -11.20 0.89 10.50
C HIS A 88 -12.69 1.20 10.35
N GLU A 89 -13.04 2.41 9.92
CA GLU A 89 -14.43 2.83 9.75
C GLU A 89 -15.20 1.99 8.74
N ARG A 90 -14.51 1.56 7.67
CA ARG A 90 -15.13 0.82 6.57
C ARG A 90 -14.95 -0.68 6.67
N ASN A 91 -14.25 -1.15 7.70
CA ASN A 91 -13.88 -2.56 7.83
C ASN A 91 -13.17 -3.07 6.55
N ALA A 92 -12.24 -2.26 6.05
CA ALA A 92 -11.55 -2.49 4.79
C ALA A 92 -10.19 -3.13 5.01
N LEU A 93 -9.66 -3.79 3.97
CA LEU A 93 -8.27 -4.24 3.93
C LEU A 93 -7.36 -3.03 3.73
N LEU A 94 -6.30 -2.92 4.51
CA LEU A 94 -5.33 -1.84 4.39
C LEU A 94 -4.02 -2.35 3.80
N ILE A 95 -3.56 -1.69 2.75
CA ILE A 95 -2.23 -1.93 2.17
C ILE A 95 -1.27 -0.93 2.79
N LEU A 96 -0.36 -1.41 3.64
CA LEU A 96 0.48 -0.58 4.48
C LEU A 96 1.88 -1.19 4.61
N ALA A 97 2.91 -0.40 4.34
CA ALA A 97 4.30 -0.88 4.36
C ALA A 97 5.03 -0.61 5.68
N ASP A 98 4.73 0.49 6.36
CA ASP A 98 5.46 0.95 7.54
C ASP A 98 5.21 0.08 8.78
N GLY A 99 6.31 -0.30 9.49
CA GLY A 99 6.24 -1.19 10.65
C GLY A 99 5.55 -0.58 11.87
N LEU A 100 5.75 0.70 12.15
CA LEU A 100 5.10 1.38 13.27
C LEU A 100 3.60 1.52 13.02
N ALA A 101 3.23 1.98 11.82
CA ALA A 101 1.83 2.11 11.41
C ALA A 101 1.13 0.75 11.42
N ARG A 102 1.81 -0.34 11.03
CA ARG A 102 1.25 -1.68 11.09
C ARG A 102 0.85 -2.07 12.52
N ARG A 103 1.67 -1.77 13.50
CA ARG A 103 1.34 -2.06 14.91
C ARG A 103 0.10 -1.30 15.36
N HIS A 104 -0.02 -0.03 15.01
CA HIS A 104 -1.20 0.77 15.33
C HIS A 104 -2.46 0.21 14.67
N ALA A 105 -2.37 -0.18 13.40
CA ALA A 105 -3.49 -0.77 12.67
C ALA A 105 -3.93 -2.10 13.30
N GLU A 106 -2.98 -2.95 13.70
CA GLU A 106 -3.27 -4.22 14.38
C GLU A 106 -3.99 -3.99 15.70
N LEU A 107 -3.58 -2.99 16.48
CA LEU A 107 -4.22 -2.66 17.76
C LEU A 107 -5.69 -2.26 17.61
N VAL A 108 -6.08 -1.65 16.50
CA VAL A 108 -7.47 -1.29 16.25
C VAL A 108 -8.21 -2.35 15.41
N GLY A 109 -7.59 -3.48 15.15
CA GLY A 109 -8.23 -4.62 14.48
C GLY A 109 -8.37 -4.50 12.97
N VAL A 110 -7.55 -3.70 12.31
CA VAL A 110 -7.55 -3.55 10.85
C VAL A 110 -6.80 -4.71 10.20
N THR A 111 -7.39 -5.32 9.17
CA THR A 111 -6.74 -6.36 8.38
C THR A 111 -5.71 -5.74 7.44
N LEU A 112 -4.50 -6.28 7.44
CA LEU A 112 -3.35 -5.70 6.73
C LEU A 112 -2.81 -6.60 5.63
N THR A 113 -2.28 -5.95 4.59
CA THR A 113 -1.33 -6.54 3.65
C THR A 113 -0.26 -5.50 3.34
N GLY A 114 0.83 -5.90 2.68
CA GLY A 114 1.90 -4.99 2.26
C GLY A 114 2.13 -5.07 0.76
N THR A 115 3.08 -4.28 0.26
CA THR A 115 3.48 -4.31 -1.15
C THR A 115 3.84 -5.72 -1.61
N LEU A 116 4.62 -6.45 -0.81
CA LEU A 116 5.01 -7.83 -1.12
C LEU A 116 3.82 -8.78 -1.15
N GLY A 117 2.88 -8.61 -0.23
CA GLY A 117 1.64 -9.39 -0.20
C GLY A 117 0.79 -9.20 -1.45
N VAL A 118 0.74 -7.98 -1.98
CA VAL A 118 0.06 -7.69 -3.25
C VAL A 118 0.70 -8.47 -4.40
N LEU A 119 2.04 -8.52 -4.45
CA LEU A 119 2.75 -9.27 -5.49
C LEU A 119 2.49 -10.77 -5.41
N VAL A 120 2.53 -11.34 -4.21
CA VAL A 120 2.23 -12.77 -3.99
C VAL A 120 0.81 -13.10 -4.43
N LYS A 121 -0.15 -12.26 -4.06
CA LYS A 121 -1.55 -12.41 -4.44
C LYS A 121 -1.75 -12.30 -5.95
N ALA A 122 -1.02 -11.38 -6.59
CA ALA A 122 -1.06 -11.20 -8.04
C ALA A 122 -0.58 -12.45 -8.78
N LYS A 123 0.48 -13.09 -8.28
CA LYS A 123 0.95 -14.35 -8.85
C LYS A 123 -0.10 -15.46 -8.69
N ALA A 124 -0.66 -15.60 -7.49
CA ALA A 124 -1.68 -16.61 -7.22
C ALA A 124 -2.92 -16.43 -8.11
N ALA A 125 -3.26 -15.20 -8.45
CA ALA A 125 -4.38 -14.87 -9.34
C ALA A 125 -4.03 -14.96 -10.84
N GLY A 126 -2.78 -15.23 -11.18
CA GLY A 126 -2.35 -15.39 -12.57
C GLY A 126 -2.00 -14.09 -13.31
N HIS A 127 -1.92 -12.97 -12.59
CA HIS A 127 -1.61 -11.67 -13.21
C HIS A 127 -0.11 -11.47 -13.48
N ILE A 128 0.75 -12.18 -12.75
CA ILE A 128 2.19 -12.19 -12.98
C ILE A 128 2.69 -13.63 -12.91
N GLN A 129 3.80 -13.91 -13.59
CA GLN A 129 4.39 -15.26 -13.62
C GLN A 129 5.32 -15.52 -12.45
N LYS A 130 6.14 -14.53 -12.08
CA LYS A 130 7.14 -14.65 -11.01
C LYS A 130 7.19 -13.39 -10.17
N VAL A 131 7.33 -13.58 -8.87
CA VAL A 131 7.50 -12.49 -7.88
C VAL A 131 8.98 -12.10 -7.77
N ALA A 132 9.92 -13.05 -7.92
CA ALA A 132 11.34 -12.81 -7.68
C ALA A 132 11.93 -11.61 -8.45
N PRO A 133 11.68 -11.43 -9.75
CA PRO A 133 12.21 -10.26 -10.48
C PRO A 133 11.69 -8.94 -9.93
N LEU A 134 10.42 -8.90 -9.51
CA LEU A 134 9.81 -7.70 -8.95
C LEU A 134 10.38 -7.39 -7.57
N VAL A 135 10.62 -8.40 -6.75
CA VAL A 135 11.26 -8.24 -5.44
C VAL A 135 12.68 -7.67 -5.60
N SER A 136 13.44 -8.19 -6.55
CA SER A 136 14.78 -7.66 -6.85
C SER A 136 14.73 -6.20 -7.29
N ARG A 137 13.76 -5.86 -8.15
CA ARG A 137 13.57 -4.47 -8.60
C ARG A 137 13.17 -3.54 -7.46
N LEU A 138 12.32 -3.99 -6.55
CA LEU A 138 11.97 -3.23 -5.34
C LEU A 138 13.20 -2.88 -4.52
N THR A 139 14.09 -3.84 -4.33
CA THR A 139 15.35 -3.62 -3.60
C THR A 139 16.19 -2.54 -4.27
N GLU A 140 16.30 -2.58 -5.60
CA GLU A 140 17.01 -1.55 -6.37
C GLU A 140 16.37 -0.16 -6.22
N LEU A 141 15.05 -0.11 -6.07
CA LEU A 141 14.30 1.14 -5.87
C LEU A 141 14.39 1.67 -4.44
N GLY A 142 15.07 0.96 -3.54
CA GLY A 142 15.25 1.39 -2.16
C GLY A 142 14.28 0.78 -1.15
N PHE A 143 13.47 -0.17 -1.57
CA PHE A 143 12.58 -0.90 -0.67
C PHE A 143 13.41 -1.73 0.31
N ARG A 144 13.20 -1.54 1.61
CA ARG A 144 13.94 -2.26 2.64
C ARG A 144 13.37 -3.66 2.81
N LEU A 145 14.24 -4.65 2.64
CA LEU A 145 13.85 -6.04 2.67
C LEU A 145 15.00 -6.88 3.22
N SER A 146 14.76 -7.55 4.35
CA SER A 146 15.72 -8.49 4.89
C SER A 146 15.75 -9.76 4.05
N GLU A 147 16.89 -10.45 4.05
CA GLU A 147 17.04 -11.73 3.37
C GLU A 147 16.01 -12.75 3.87
N HIS A 148 15.77 -12.76 5.18
CA HIS A 148 14.77 -13.65 5.80
C HIS A 148 13.35 -13.37 5.24
N THR A 149 12.95 -12.11 5.15
CA THR A 149 11.64 -11.74 4.59
C THR A 149 11.57 -12.07 3.10
N ARG A 150 12.65 -11.82 2.35
CA ARG A 150 12.73 -12.18 0.94
C ARG A 150 12.49 -13.68 0.74
N ASP A 151 13.18 -14.51 1.52
CA ASP A 151 13.06 -15.97 1.43
C ASP A 151 11.62 -16.41 1.78
N ALA A 152 11.01 -15.80 2.79
CA ALA A 152 9.63 -16.09 3.18
C ALA A 152 8.64 -15.75 2.05
N VAL A 153 8.81 -14.60 1.41
CA VAL A 153 7.98 -14.17 0.29
C VAL A 153 8.11 -15.12 -0.90
N LEU A 154 9.33 -15.49 -1.25
CA LEU A 154 9.58 -16.42 -2.36
C LEU A 154 8.98 -17.81 -2.08
N LYS A 155 9.03 -18.26 -0.81
CA LYS A 155 8.37 -19.50 -0.40
C LYS A 155 6.85 -19.41 -0.59
N LEU A 156 6.24 -18.33 -0.14
CA LEU A 156 4.80 -18.12 -0.32
C LEU A 156 4.41 -18.10 -1.79
N ALA A 157 5.30 -17.64 -2.64
CA ALA A 157 5.08 -17.57 -4.08
C ALA A 157 5.47 -18.86 -4.81
N ASN A 158 5.92 -19.89 -4.10
CA ASN A 158 6.42 -21.16 -4.66
C ASN A 158 7.62 -20.97 -5.59
N GLU A 159 8.53 -20.06 -5.22
CA GLU A 159 9.73 -19.72 -6.00
C GLU A 159 11.03 -19.98 -5.22
N ALA A 160 10.94 -20.59 -4.07
CA ALA A 160 12.10 -20.91 -3.24
C ALA A 160 12.54 -22.34 -3.42
#